data_e760919f626c49558a989d978bcd96f5
#
_entry.id   e760919f626c49558a989d978bcd96f5
#
_cell.length_a   1.000
_cell.length_b   1.000
_cell.length_c   1.000
_cell.angle_alpha   90.00
_cell.angle_beta   90.00
_cell.angle_gamma   90.00
#
_symmetry.space_group_name_H-M   'P 1'
#
loop_
_entity.id
_entity.type
_entity.pdbx_description
1 polymer ?
#
loop_
_entity_poly.entity_id
_entity_poly.type
_entity_poly.pdbx_seq_one_letter_code
_entity_poly.pdbx_strand_id
1 'polypeptide(L)'
;FGFRESRFIKDMGQKRWFFLLAIFVCLVSSSCGRVLKFKSDDGRPVYNHTLAITLVEYTSAVYMSDLSELFTWTCERCNGLTKGFEVIEIIVDVEHCLQAYVGVAKDLNAIIIAFRGTQEHSIQNWVSDLFWKQLDLNYPDMPDAMVHHGFYSAYHNTTVRPAVLDAVKRAKESYGANLNIMVTGHSMGGAMASFCALDLVVNEGEENVQVMTFGQPRVGNAAFASYFNLLVPNTFRIIHDRDIVPHLPPYYHLFPQKTYHHFPTEVWLTELSILNIVIRGVEKVCDNTGEDPTCSRSVMGNSISDHLTYFGVELMGETWRQCNIVMGHEMESYSRKDSKGNIFLSRTVPSTEVIKTKSISKTGISSL
;
A
#
# COMPACT_ATOMS: atom_id res chain seq x y z
N PHE A 1 58.43 -23.40 -37.82
CA PHE A 1 58.23 -22.96 -36.42
C PHE A 1 57.02 -22.03 -36.23
N GLY A 2 56.28 -21.68 -37.29
CA GLY A 2 55.18 -20.67 -37.23
C GLY A 2 53.74 -21.20 -37.07
N PHE A 3 53.49 -22.50 -37.12
CA PHE A 3 52.12 -23.05 -37.17
C PHE A 3 51.58 -23.56 -35.82
N ARG A 4 52.35 -23.58 -34.75
CA ARG A 4 51.91 -24.07 -33.44
C ARG A 4 51.41 -22.96 -32.50
N GLU A 5 51.87 -21.72 -32.65
CA GLU A 5 51.46 -20.61 -31.78
C GLU A 5 50.07 -20.09 -32.10
N SER A 6 49.65 -20.08 -33.37
CA SER A 6 48.33 -19.55 -33.76
C SER A 6 47.13 -20.38 -33.29
N ARG A 7 47.33 -21.71 -33.05
CA ARG A 7 46.27 -22.57 -32.49
C ARG A 7 46.09 -22.38 -30.98
N PHE A 8 47.17 -22.11 -30.24
CA PHE A 8 47.12 -21.93 -28.78
C PHE A 8 46.45 -20.62 -28.39
N ILE A 9 46.65 -19.55 -29.14
CA ILE A 9 46.05 -18.25 -28.91
C ILE A 9 44.53 -18.25 -29.26
N LYS A 10 44.13 -19.01 -30.31
CA LYS A 10 42.71 -19.20 -30.64
C LYS A 10 41.97 -20.01 -29.57
N ASP A 11 42.61 -21.06 -29.02
CA ASP A 11 42.00 -21.91 -28.01
C ASP A 11 41.85 -21.20 -26.65
N MET A 12 42.79 -20.33 -26.28
CA MET A 12 42.68 -19.46 -25.09
C MET A 12 41.60 -18.40 -25.25
N GLY A 13 41.39 -17.85 -26.45
CA GLY A 13 40.33 -16.91 -26.73
C GLY A 13 38.93 -17.54 -26.62
N GLN A 14 38.75 -18.76 -27.17
CA GLN A 14 37.50 -19.51 -27.07
C GLN A 14 37.18 -19.92 -25.63
N LYS A 15 38.12 -20.38 -24.84
CA LYS A 15 37.89 -20.73 -23.43
C LYS A 15 37.53 -19.51 -22.57
N ARG A 16 38.13 -18.35 -22.84
CA ARG A 16 37.72 -17.09 -22.20
C ARG A 16 36.29 -16.67 -22.57
N TRP A 17 35.91 -16.85 -23.81
CA TRP A 17 34.54 -16.57 -24.27
C TRP A 17 33.51 -17.51 -23.64
N PHE A 18 33.81 -18.80 -23.55
CA PHE A 18 32.95 -19.78 -22.87
C PHE A 18 32.81 -19.49 -21.37
N PHE A 19 33.90 -19.05 -20.72
CA PHE A 19 33.88 -18.69 -19.31
C PHE A 19 33.07 -17.43 -19.06
N LEU A 20 33.16 -16.43 -19.92
CA LEU A 20 32.35 -15.21 -19.87
C LEU A 20 30.89 -15.50 -20.22
N LEU A 21 30.61 -16.40 -21.16
CA LEU A 21 29.24 -16.82 -21.50
C LEU A 21 28.60 -17.62 -20.35
N ALA A 22 29.39 -18.51 -19.68
CA ALA A 22 28.92 -19.26 -18.52
C ALA A 22 28.60 -18.33 -17.33
N ILE A 23 29.43 -17.30 -17.10
CA ILE A 23 29.16 -16.26 -16.08
C ILE A 23 27.92 -15.47 -16.47
N PHE A 24 27.77 -15.14 -17.74
CA PHE A 24 26.57 -14.41 -18.23
C PHE A 24 25.30 -15.25 -18.10
N VAL A 25 25.35 -16.53 -18.45
CA VAL A 25 24.21 -17.46 -18.29
C VAL A 25 23.88 -17.69 -16.81
N CYS A 26 24.89 -17.80 -15.92
CA CYS A 26 24.66 -17.85 -14.48
C CYS A 26 24.05 -16.55 -13.91
N LEU A 27 24.38 -15.39 -14.48
CA LEU A 27 23.82 -14.11 -14.07
C LEU A 27 22.39 -13.91 -14.62
N VAL A 28 22.07 -14.44 -15.81
CA VAL A 28 20.75 -14.32 -16.45
C VAL A 28 19.75 -15.36 -15.93
N SER A 29 20.20 -16.55 -15.54
CA SER A 29 19.34 -17.59 -14.97
C SER A 29 18.91 -17.35 -13.51
N SER A 30 19.42 -16.29 -12.88
CA SER A 30 19.04 -15.87 -11.53
C SER A 30 18.19 -14.61 -11.55
N SER A 31 17.33 -14.41 -12.54
CA SER A 31 16.37 -13.29 -12.59
C SER A 31 15.14 -13.48 -11.68
N CYS A 32 15.34 -14.13 -10.54
CA CYS A 32 14.47 -13.97 -9.39
C CYS A 32 14.98 -12.73 -8.63
N GLY A 33 14.14 -11.74 -8.37
CA GLY A 33 14.52 -10.48 -7.75
C GLY A 33 15.49 -10.68 -6.58
N ARG A 34 16.67 -10.07 -6.66
CA ARG A 34 17.68 -10.19 -5.61
C ARG A 34 17.42 -9.13 -4.56
N VAL A 35 16.90 -9.58 -3.43
CA VAL A 35 16.83 -8.75 -2.22
C VAL A 35 18.26 -8.50 -1.73
N LEU A 36 18.74 -7.26 -1.85
CA LEU A 36 19.99 -6.84 -1.24
C LEU A 36 19.74 -6.62 0.26
N LYS A 37 19.93 -7.67 1.06
CA LYS A 37 19.85 -7.59 2.52
C LYS A 37 21.13 -6.95 3.06
N PHE A 38 21.03 -5.75 3.60
CA PHE A 38 21.98 -5.29 4.61
C PHE A 38 21.54 -5.92 5.95
N LYS A 39 22.43 -6.71 6.52
CA LYS A 39 22.19 -7.43 7.78
C LYS A 39 22.05 -6.43 8.92
N SER A 40 20.86 -6.24 9.48
CA SER A 40 20.70 -5.69 10.81
C SER A 40 20.14 -6.78 11.73
N ASP A 41 20.89 -7.12 12.75
CA ASP A 41 20.59 -8.19 13.72
C ASP A 41 19.88 -7.59 14.96
N ASP A 42 18.96 -6.65 14.75
CA ASP A 42 18.36 -5.81 15.79
C ASP A 42 16.86 -6.10 16.07
N GLY A 43 16.40 -7.28 15.67
CA GLY A 43 15.01 -7.71 15.95
C GLY A 43 13.92 -7.02 15.13
N ARG A 44 14.30 -6.25 14.10
CA ARG A 44 13.35 -5.59 13.21
C ARG A 44 12.70 -6.57 12.23
N PRO A 45 11.46 -6.29 11.79
CA PRO A 45 10.79 -7.09 10.76
C PRO A 45 11.64 -7.22 9.50
N VAL A 46 11.68 -8.43 8.94
CA VAL A 46 12.43 -8.73 7.72
C VAL A 46 11.49 -8.62 6.53
N TYR A 47 11.89 -7.85 5.53
CA TYR A 47 11.15 -7.74 4.27
C TYR A 47 11.00 -9.11 3.60
N ASN A 48 9.79 -9.40 3.14
CA ASN A 48 9.44 -10.64 2.44
C ASN A 48 8.92 -10.32 1.03
N HIS A 49 9.72 -10.63 0.02
CA HIS A 49 9.40 -10.43 -1.38
C HIS A 49 8.11 -11.15 -1.82
N THR A 50 7.92 -12.42 -1.44
CA THR A 50 6.73 -13.19 -1.81
C THR A 50 5.47 -12.56 -1.22
N LEU A 51 5.53 -12.10 0.02
CA LEU A 51 4.42 -11.39 0.64
C LEU A 51 4.14 -10.06 -0.07
N ALA A 52 5.18 -9.34 -0.53
CA ALA A 52 5.00 -8.09 -1.25
C ALA A 52 4.27 -8.30 -2.58
N ILE A 53 4.64 -9.34 -3.34
CA ILE A 53 3.92 -9.73 -4.58
C ILE A 53 2.48 -10.14 -4.26
N THR A 54 2.25 -10.89 -3.18
CA THR A 54 0.90 -11.29 -2.78
C THR A 54 0.05 -10.06 -2.40
N LEU A 55 0.61 -9.13 -1.62
CA LEU A 55 -0.14 -7.95 -1.17
C LEU A 55 -0.37 -6.93 -2.29
N VAL A 56 0.48 -6.86 -3.32
CA VAL A 56 0.21 -6.00 -4.48
C VAL A 56 -0.98 -6.53 -5.30
N GLU A 57 -1.17 -7.85 -5.39
CA GLU A 57 -2.36 -8.42 -6.04
C GLU A 57 -3.64 -8.08 -5.26
N TYR A 58 -3.64 -8.21 -3.92
CA TYR A 58 -4.75 -7.71 -3.09
C TYR A 58 -4.99 -6.21 -3.30
N THR A 59 -3.91 -5.42 -3.35
CA THR A 59 -4.01 -3.97 -3.61
C THR A 59 -4.55 -3.67 -5.01
N SER A 60 -4.25 -4.49 -6.01
CA SER A 60 -4.80 -4.34 -7.36
C SER A 60 -6.29 -4.67 -7.42
N ALA A 61 -6.73 -5.70 -6.70
CA ALA A 61 -8.12 -6.12 -6.69
C ALA A 61 -9.07 -5.03 -6.18
N VAL A 62 -8.64 -4.15 -5.25
CA VAL A 62 -9.50 -3.06 -4.74
C VAL A 62 -9.87 -2.02 -5.81
N TYR A 63 -9.22 -2.04 -6.98
CA TYR A 63 -9.56 -1.17 -8.11
C TYR A 63 -10.68 -1.70 -9.01
N MET A 64 -11.14 -2.93 -8.77
CA MET A 64 -12.26 -3.51 -9.54
C MET A 64 -13.53 -2.68 -9.35
N SER A 65 -14.22 -2.43 -10.46
CA SER A 65 -15.48 -1.68 -10.50
C SER A 65 -16.71 -2.56 -10.33
N ASP A 66 -16.61 -3.82 -10.75
CA ASP A 66 -17.66 -4.80 -10.54
C ASP A 66 -17.58 -5.35 -9.11
N LEU A 67 -18.48 -4.84 -8.28
CA LEU A 67 -18.55 -5.25 -6.87
C LEU A 67 -19.04 -6.70 -6.70
N SER A 68 -19.78 -7.25 -7.67
CA SER A 68 -20.23 -8.63 -7.62
C SER A 68 -19.06 -9.59 -7.78
N GLU A 69 -18.23 -9.35 -8.78
CA GLU A 69 -17.02 -10.14 -9.02
C GLU A 69 -16.00 -9.96 -7.89
N LEU A 70 -15.84 -8.75 -7.37
CA LEU A 70 -14.95 -8.48 -6.24
C LEU A 70 -15.45 -9.18 -4.97
N PHE A 71 -16.77 -9.15 -4.69
CA PHE A 71 -17.35 -9.76 -3.49
C PHE A 71 -17.28 -11.28 -3.51
N THR A 72 -17.50 -11.88 -4.68
CA THR A 72 -17.40 -13.34 -4.88
C THR A 72 -15.95 -13.81 -5.05
N TRP A 73 -15.01 -12.88 -5.17
CA TRP A 73 -13.59 -13.11 -5.45
C TRP A 73 -13.36 -13.89 -6.76
N THR A 74 -14.11 -13.52 -7.79
CA THR A 74 -14.06 -14.13 -9.14
C THR A 74 -13.54 -13.17 -10.20
N CYS A 75 -13.20 -11.96 -9.81
CA CYS A 75 -12.69 -10.93 -10.72
C CYS A 75 -11.36 -11.35 -11.37
N GLU A 76 -11.01 -10.71 -12.49
CA GLU A 76 -9.76 -10.97 -13.22
C GLU A 76 -8.53 -10.86 -12.30
N ARG A 77 -8.53 -9.89 -11.38
CA ARG A 77 -7.46 -9.63 -10.41
C ARG A 77 -7.57 -10.47 -9.12
N CYS A 78 -8.58 -11.33 -9.03
CA CYS A 78 -8.88 -12.14 -7.84
C CYS A 78 -8.27 -13.55 -7.89
N ASN A 79 -7.42 -13.82 -8.85
CA ASN A 79 -6.79 -15.11 -9.11
C ASN A 79 -5.32 -15.14 -8.61
N GLY A 80 -4.58 -16.18 -8.95
CA GLY A 80 -3.16 -16.27 -8.63
C GLY A 80 -2.90 -16.48 -7.15
N LEU A 81 -2.07 -15.62 -6.56
CA LEU A 81 -1.64 -15.71 -5.16
C LEU A 81 -2.74 -15.35 -4.14
N THR A 82 -3.84 -14.76 -4.59
CA THR A 82 -4.97 -14.36 -3.72
C THR A 82 -6.15 -15.32 -3.78
N LYS A 83 -6.00 -16.45 -4.49
CA LYS A 83 -7.06 -17.44 -4.66
C LYS A 83 -7.53 -17.98 -3.33
N GLY A 84 -8.87 -18.06 -3.15
CA GLY A 84 -9.47 -18.57 -1.93
C GLY A 84 -9.68 -17.52 -0.83
N PHE A 85 -9.43 -16.26 -1.14
CA PHE A 85 -9.77 -15.16 -0.25
C PHE A 85 -11.28 -15.04 -0.04
N GLU A 86 -11.69 -14.80 1.19
CA GLU A 86 -13.09 -14.63 1.55
C GLU A 86 -13.36 -13.17 1.95
N VAL A 87 -14.06 -12.44 1.10
CA VAL A 87 -14.47 -11.06 1.39
C VAL A 87 -15.51 -11.07 2.51
N ILE A 88 -15.29 -10.31 3.55
CA ILE A 88 -16.23 -10.04 4.66
C ILE A 88 -17.10 -8.85 4.34
N GLU A 89 -16.49 -7.76 3.89
CA GLU A 89 -17.18 -6.55 3.51
C GLU A 89 -16.46 -5.78 2.42
N ILE A 90 -17.23 -5.25 1.45
CA ILE A 90 -16.79 -4.18 0.56
C ILE A 90 -17.46 -2.90 1.00
N ILE A 91 -16.72 -1.81 1.03
CA ILE A 91 -17.14 -0.50 1.49
C ILE A 91 -16.90 0.50 0.37
N VAL A 92 -17.95 1.22 -0.03
CA VAL A 92 -17.85 2.29 -1.03
C VAL A 92 -18.48 3.57 -0.49
N ASP A 93 -17.65 4.57 -0.26
CA ASP A 93 -18.09 5.94 0.00
C ASP A 93 -18.30 6.64 -1.36
N VAL A 94 -19.53 6.84 -1.74
CA VAL A 94 -19.90 7.35 -3.07
C VAL A 94 -19.62 8.84 -3.18
N GLU A 95 -19.80 9.59 -2.08
CA GLU A 95 -19.57 11.05 -2.04
C GLU A 95 -18.10 11.39 -2.35
N HIS A 96 -17.17 10.63 -1.76
CA HIS A 96 -15.74 10.88 -1.88
C HIS A 96 -15.05 9.91 -2.86
N CYS A 97 -15.82 9.03 -3.50
CA CYS A 97 -15.30 8.00 -4.40
C CYS A 97 -14.19 7.13 -3.76
N LEU A 98 -14.38 6.72 -2.51
CA LEU A 98 -13.45 5.85 -1.82
C LEU A 98 -13.96 4.41 -1.85
N GLN A 99 -13.04 3.46 -1.93
CA GLN A 99 -13.33 2.04 -1.89
C GLN A 99 -12.33 1.32 -1.02
N ALA A 100 -12.84 0.40 -0.20
CA ALA A 100 -12.03 -0.52 0.59
C ALA A 100 -12.72 -1.87 0.68
N TYR A 101 -11.96 -2.90 1.00
CA TYR A 101 -12.54 -4.16 1.43
C TYR A 101 -11.79 -4.75 2.62
N VAL A 102 -12.49 -5.61 3.36
CA VAL A 102 -11.96 -6.44 4.44
C VAL A 102 -12.31 -7.88 4.13
N GLY A 103 -11.36 -8.79 4.29
CA GLY A 103 -11.60 -10.22 4.10
C GLY A 103 -10.54 -11.08 4.76
N VAL A 104 -10.65 -12.38 4.63
CA VAL A 104 -9.78 -13.37 5.28
C VAL A 104 -9.01 -14.18 4.25
N ALA A 105 -7.68 -14.12 4.33
CA ALA A 105 -6.74 -14.96 3.63
C ALA A 105 -6.33 -16.14 4.51
N LYS A 106 -6.94 -17.31 4.29
CA LYS A 106 -6.73 -18.49 5.14
C LYS A 106 -5.32 -19.04 5.07
N ASP A 107 -4.71 -18.98 3.90
CA ASP A 107 -3.33 -19.40 3.63
C ASP A 107 -2.28 -18.51 4.32
N LEU A 108 -2.61 -17.23 4.53
CA LEU A 108 -1.78 -16.28 5.27
C LEU A 108 -2.12 -16.22 6.76
N ASN A 109 -3.20 -16.91 7.20
CA ASN A 109 -3.77 -16.77 8.53
C ASN A 109 -3.95 -15.31 8.92
N ALA A 110 -4.55 -14.51 8.01
CA ALA A 110 -4.64 -13.08 8.16
C ALA A 110 -5.96 -12.48 7.68
N ILE A 111 -6.36 -11.39 8.33
CA ILE A 111 -7.34 -10.44 7.80
C ILE A 111 -6.59 -9.48 6.90
N ILE A 112 -7.04 -9.33 5.66
CA ILE A 112 -6.52 -8.36 4.71
C ILE A 112 -7.48 -7.18 4.63
N ILE A 113 -6.94 -5.97 4.76
CA ILE A 113 -7.65 -4.71 4.58
C ILE A 113 -6.96 -3.96 3.44
N ALA A 114 -7.69 -3.72 2.36
CA ALA A 114 -7.15 -3.02 1.20
C ALA A 114 -7.92 -1.73 0.91
N PHE A 115 -7.18 -0.65 0.68
CA PHE A 115 -7.72 0.67 0.35
C PHE A 115 -7.33 1.06 -1.06
N ARG A 116 -8.32 1.51 -1.85
CA ARG A 116 -8.10 2.05 -3.19
C ARG A 116 -7.50 3.45 -3.10
N GLY A 117 -6.56 3.74 -4.00
CA GLY A 117 -6.06 5.08 -4.23
C GLY A 117 -6.98 5.94 -5.11
N THR A 118 -6.48 7.13 -5.46
CA THR A 118 -7.15 8.03 -6.39
C THR A 118 -7.14 7.46 -7.80
N GLN A 119 -8.14 7.79 -8.60
CA GLN A 119 -8.24 7.32 -9.99
C GLN A 119 -7.20 7.98 -10.90
N GLU A 120 -6.76 7.27 -11.95
CA GLU A 120 -5.66 7.67 -12.84
C GLU A 120 -5.83 9.09 -13.42
N HIS A 121 -6.99 9.42 -13.97
CA HIS A 121 -7.23 10.75 -14.55
C HIS A 121 -7.23 11.88 -13.50
N SER A 122 -7.36 11.52 -12.24
CA SER A 122 -7.30 12.46 -11.13
C SER A 122 -5.91 12.57 -10.52
N ILE A 123 -4.99 11.63 -10.79
CA ILE A 123 -3.65 11.63 -10.16
C ILE A 123 -2.86 12.88 -10.51
N GLN A 124 -2.83 13.30 -11.78
CA GLN A 124 -2.14 14.52 -12.20
C GLN A 124 -2.74 15.76 -11.53
N ASN A 125 -4.07 15.88 -11.53
CA ASN A 125 -4.77 16.97 -10.85
C ASN A 125 -4.55 16.88 -9.35
N TRP A 126 -4.66 15.68 -8.78
CA TRP A 126 -4.43 15.44 -7.37
C TRP A 126 -3.01 15.80 -6.93
N VAL A 127 -1.98 15.44 -7.72
CA VAL A 127 -0.58 15.84 -7.49
C VAL A 127 -0.42 17.36 -7.53
N SER A 128 -1.10 18.03 -8.48
CA SER A 128 -1.07 19.48 -8.65
C SER A 128 -1.84 20.21 -7.53
N ASP A 129 -2.94 19.62 -7.08
CA ASP A 129 -3.87 20.21 -6.12
C ASP A 129 -3.64 19.73 -4.67
N LEU A 130 -2.58 18.97 -4.45
CA LEU A 130 -2.26 18.46 -3.12
C LEU A 130 -1.96 19.60 -2.15
N PHE A 131 -2.98 20.04 -1.43
CA PHE A 131 -2.84 21.05 -0.39
C PHE A 131 -2.08 20.49 0.80
N TRP A 132 -0.95 21.09 1.13
CA TRP A 132 -0.06 20.64 2.21
C TRP A 132 -0.53 21.07 3.60
N LYS A 133 -1.85 21.22 3.76
CA LYS A 133 -2.43 21.58 5.06
C LYS A 133 -2.30 20.42 6.02
N GLN A 134 -1.63 20.65 7.13
CA GLN A 134 -1.55 19.74 8.25
C GLN A 134 -2.63 20.05 9.29
N LEU A 135 -3.08 19.03 9.99
CA LEU A 135 -3.89 19.13 11.19
C LEU A 135 -3.30 18.22 12.28
N ASP A 136 -3.68 18.50 13.53
CA ASP A 136 -3.30 17.66 14.66
C ASP A 136 -4.01 16.30 14.57
N LEU A 137 -3.24 15.22 14.77
CA LEU A 137 -3.78 13.85 14.74
C LEU A 137 -4.79 13.61 15.88
N ASN A 138 -4.58 14.26 17.03
CA ASN A 138 -5.41 14.12 18.25
C ASN A 138 -5.56 12.68 18.75
N TYR A 139 -4.53 11.85 18.57
CA TYR A 139 -4.48 10.52 19.17
C TYR A 139 -3.84 10.57 20.56
N PRO A 140 -4.23 9.67 21.47
CA PRO A 140 -3.62 9.59 22.79
C PRO A 140 -2.10 9.46 22.73
N ASP A 141 -1.41 10.15 23.62
CA ASP A 141 0.04 10.10 23.80
C ASP A 141 0.90 10.42 22.55
N MET A 142 0.34 11.15 21.60
CA MET A 142 1.02 11.59 20.38
C MET A 142 1.04 13.12 20.23
N PRO A 143 1.62 13.85 21.18
CA PRO A 143 1.69 15.30 21.07
C PRO A 143 2.51 15.72 19.84
N ASP A 144 2.15 16.85 19.24
CA ASP A 144 2.80 17.42 18.06
C ASP A 144 2.75 16.57 16.78
N ALA A 145 2.00 15.46 16.78
CA ALA A 145 1.80 14.65 15.60
C ALA A 145 0.83 15.34 14.63
N MET A 146 1.39 15.94 13.58
CA MET A 146 0.61 16.60 12.53
C MET A 146 0.50 15.71 11.30
N VAL A 147 -0.68 15.65 10.70
CA VAL A 147 -0.98 14.80 9.54
C VAL A 147 -1.64 15.58 8.41
N HIS A 148 -1.57 15.06 7.19
CA HIS A 148 -2.19 15.65 6.02
C HIS A 148 -3.71 15.65 6.15
N HIS A 149 -4.31 16.84 6.09
CA HIS A 149 -5.74 17.03 6.28
C HIS A 149 -6.60 16.16 5.35
N GLY A 150 -6.28 16.12 4.06
CA GLY A 150 -7.07 15.35 3.08
C GLY A 150 -7.02 13.84 3.32
N PHE A 151 -5.85 13.29 3.64
CA PHE A 151 -5.72 11.85 3.93
C PHE A 151 -6.40 11.47 5.24
N TYR A 152 -6.25 12.31 6.26
CA TYR A 152 -6.96 12.15 7.52
C TYR A 152 -8.48 12.14 7.30
N SER A 153 -9.00 13.12 6.57
CA SER A 153 -10.43 13.22 6.30
C SER A 153 -10.96 12.04 5.50
N ALA A 154 -10.20 11.55 4.51
CA ALA A 154 -10.59 10.38 3.71
C ALA A 154 -10.79 9.12 4.57
N TYR A 155 -9.98 8.92 5.60
CA TYR A 155 -10.14 7.78 6.50
C TYR A 155 -11.10 8.08 7.66
N HIS A 156 -10.90 9.17 8.41
CA HIS A 156 -11.60 9.42 9.68
C HIS A 156 -13.00 10.04 9.55
N ASN A 157 -13.22 10.86 8.51
CA ASN A 157 -14.43 11.65 8.37
C ASN A 157 -15.43 11.08 7.35
N THR A 158 -15.21 9.84 6.92
CA THR A 158 -16.06 9.13 5.97
C THR A 158 -16.64 7.85 6.59
N THR A 159 -17.44 7.14 5.81
CA THR A 159 -17.99 5.84 6.24
C THR A 159 -16.96 4.72 6.26
N VAL A 160 -15.78 4.94 5.71
CA VAL A 160 -14.74 3.90 5.55
C VAL A 160 -14.23 3.41 6.90
N ARG A 161 -13.83 4.32 7.80
CA ARG A 161 -13.28 3.94 9.13
C ARG A 161 -14.22 3.06 9.94
N PRO A 162 -15.46 3.48 10.28
CA PRO A 162 -16.34 2.66 11.12
C PRO A 162 -16.71 1.34 10.46
N ALA A 163 -16.86 1.28 9.14
CA ALA A 163 -17.19 0.06 8.43
C ALA A 163 -16.01 -0.93 8.41
N VAL A 164 -14.78 -0.45 8.20
CA VAL A 164 -13.58 -1.30 8.26
C VAL A 164 -13.41 -1.90 9.66
N LEU A 165 -13.51 -1.09 10.72
CA LEU A 165 -13.36 -1.57 12.09
C LEU A 165 -14.43 -2.63 12.47
N ASP A 166 -15.68 -2.39 12.08
CA ASP A 166 -16.76 -3.37 12.27
C ASP A 166 -16.49 -4.67 11.48
N ALA A 167 -16.05 -4.57 10.23
CA ALA A 167 -15.72 -5.74 9.42
C ALA A 167 -14.56 -6.56 9.99
N VAL A 168 -13.53 -5.91 10.53
CA VAL A 168 -12.41 -6.58 11.24
C VAL A 168 -12.94 -7.35 12.46
N LYS A 169 -13.78 -6.71 13.27
CA LYS A 169 -14.40 -7.36 14.44
C LYS A 169 -15.18 -8.61 14.04
N ARG A 170 -16.05 -8.51 13.03
CA ARG A 170 -16.83 -9.65 12.51
C ARG A 170 -15.94 -10.76 11.92
N ALA A 171 -14.86 -10.40 11.25
CA ALA A 171 -13.88 -11.37 10.75
C ALA A 171 -13.24 -12.15 11.90
N LYS A 172 -12.83 -11.47 12.98
CA LYS A 172 -12.25 -12.11 14.18
C LYS A 172 -13.27 -13.00 14.92
N GLU A 173 -14.51 -12.55 15.02
CA GLU A 173 -15.60 -13.35 15.61
C GLU A 173 -15.88 -14.63 14.81
N SER A 174 -15.81 -14.57 13.48
CA SER A 174 -16.15 -15.68 12.59
C SER A 174 -14.99 -16.65 12.34
N TYR A 175 -13.75 -16.17 12.31
CA TYR A 175 -12.58 -16.97 11.88
C TYR A 175 -11.52 -17.14 12.97
N GLY A 176 -11.65 -16.43 14.08
CA GLY A 176 -10.76 -16.54 15.24
C GLY A 176 -10.06 -15.24 15.61
N ALA A 177 -9.89 -15.02 16.90
CA ALA A 177 -9.34 -13.79 17.46
C ALA A 177 -7.82 -13.59 17.15
N ASN A 178 -7.10 -14.68 16.88
CA ASN A 178 -5.64 -14.66 16.74
C ASN A 178 -5.15 -14.48 15.29
N LEU A 179 -6.03 -14.02 14.38
CA LEU A 179 -5.60 -13.70 13.01
C LEU A 179 -4.67 -12.50 13.00
N ASN A 180 -3.61 -12.58 12.20
CA ASN A 180 -2.81 -11.40 11.87
C ASN A 180 -3.68 -10.40 11.10
N ILE A 181 -3.34 -9.12 11.17
CA ILE A 181 -4.00 -8.09 10.35
C ILE A 181 -2.97 -7.50 9.41
N MET A 182 -3.24 -7.57 8.12
CA MET A 182 -2.39 -6.99 7.08
C MET A 182 -3.15 -5.88 6.37
N VAL A 183 -2.60 -4.67 6.44
CA VAL A 183 -3.22 -3.48 5.85
C VAL A 183 -2.41 -3.04 4.65
N THR A 184 -3.08 -2.85 3.52
CA THR A 184 -2.43 -2.49 2.26
C THR A 184 -3.20 -1.40 1.52
N GLY A 185 -2.52 -0.74 0.60
CA GLY A 185 -3.10 0.28 -0.27
C GLY A 185 -2.06 0.91 -1.17
N HIS A 186 -2.53 1.46 -2.28
CA HIS A 186 -1.72 2.15 -3.27
C HIS A 186 -2.05 3.65 -3.26
N SER A 187 -1.03 4.49 -3.47
CA SER A 187 -1.23 5.95 -3.57
C SER A 187 -1.90 6.52 -2.30
N MET A 188 -2.96 7.30 -2.43
CA MET A 188 -3.80 7.76 -1.31
C MET A 188 -4.32 6.61 -0.44
N GLY A 189 -4.62 5.44 -1.04
CA GLY A 189 -5.01 4.25 -0.30
C GLY A 189 -3.92 3.76 0.66
N GLY A 190 -2.65 3.96 0.34
CA GLY A 190 -1.52 3.71 1.25
C GLY A 190 -1.52 4.65 2.46
N ALA A 191 -1.87 5.92 2.28
CA ALA A 191 -2.05 6.85 3.38
C ALA A 191 -3.23 6.45 4.29
N MET A 192 -4.37 6.03 3.71
CA MET A 192 -5.51 5.50 4.45
C MET A 192 -5.15 4.21 5.20
N ALA A 193 -4.39 3.31 4.59
CA ALA A 193 -3.88 2.09 5.22
C ALA A 193 -3.03 2.40 6.45
N SER A 194 -2.22 3.45 6.40
CA SER A 194 -1.42 3.89 7.55
C SER A 194 -2.29 4.37 8.70
N PHE A 195 -3.32 5.17 8.44
CA PHE A 195 -4.26 5.58 9.48
C PHE A 195 -5.04 4.40 10.06
N CYS A 196 -5.48 3.47 9.20
CA CYS A 196 -6.18 2.27 9.64
C CYS A 196 -5.31 1.42 10.57
N ALA A 197 -4.05 1.18 10.21
CA ALA A 197 -3.14 0.39 11.02
C ALA A 197 -2.87 1.05 12.39
N LEU A 198 -2.64 2.37 12.40
CA LEU A 198 -2.43 3.11 13.64
C LEU A 198 -3.69 3.10 14.53
N ASP A 199 -4.87 3.24 13.92
CA ASP A 199 -6.17 3.20 14.61
C ASP A 199 -6.43 1.83 15.26
N LEU A 200 -6.14 0.75 14.53
CA LEU A 200 -6.25 -0.62 15.04
C LEU A 200 -5.33 -0.85 16.25
N VAL A 201 -4.10 -0.37 16.20
CA VAL A 201 -3.15 -0.53 17.31
C VAL A 201 -3.53 0.35 18.51
N VAL A 202 -3.82 1.62 18.27
CA VAL A 202 -3.98 2.61 19.36
C VAL A 202 -5.38 2.58 19.97
N ASN A 203 -6.41 2.51 19.14
CA ASN A 203 -7.79 2.63 19.59
C ASN A 203 -8.50 1.29 19.78
N GLU A 204 -8.12 0.25 18.99
CA GLU A 204 -8.71 -1.08 19.08
C GLU A 204 -7.83 -2.09 19.85
N GLY A 205 -6.57 -1.73 20.13
CA GLY A 205 -5.65 -2.57 20.94
C GLY A 205 -5.12 -3.80 20.19
N GLU A 206 -5.05 -3.76 18.85
CA GLU A 206 -4.54 -4.85 18.04
C GLU A 206 -3.01 -4.90 18.08
N GLU A 207 -2.44 -6.07 18.37
CA GLU A 207 -0.99 -6.24 18.55
C GLU A 207 -0.27 -6.68 17.26
N ASN A 208 -0.94 -7.47 16.42
CA ASN A 208 -0.33 -8.12 15.24
C ASN A 208 -0.77 -7.44 13.94
N VAL A 209 -0.41 -6.17 13.79
CA VAL A 209 -0.71 -5.37 12.60
C VAL A 209 0.54 -5.21 11.73
N GLN A 210 0.43 -5.60 10.47
CA GLN A 210 1.44 -5.38 9.45
C GLN A 210 0.92 -4.43 8.38
N VAL A 211 1.78 -3.53 7.90
CA VAL A 211 1.47 -2.61 6.82
C VAL A 211 2.41 -2.83 5.66
N MET A 212 1.86 -2.90 4.46
CA MET A 212 2.64 -2.86 3.24
C MET A 212 1.91 -2.01 2.20
N THR A 213 2.55 -0.94 1.77
CA THR A 213 1.94 0.04 0.87
C THR A 213 2.76 0.22 -0.39
N PHE A 214 2.12 0.67 -1.46
CA PHE A 214 2.72 0.84 -2.78
C PHE A 214 2.51 2.29 -3.23
N GLY A 215 3.59 3.00 -3.57
CA GLY A 215 3.51 4.39 -4.01
C GLY A 215 2.86 5.35 -3.01
N GLN A 216 3.02 5.10 -1.72
CA GLN A 216 2.41 5.89 -0.67
C GLN A 216 3.05 7.28 -0.56
N PRO A 217 2.24 8.37 -0.49
CA PRO A 217 2.76 9.70 -0.20
C PRO A 217 3.18 9.84 1.27
N ARG A 218 3.88 10.94 1.61
CA ARG A 218 4.14 11.31 3.02
C ARG A 218 2.84 11.66 3.71
N VAL A 219 2.61 11.09 4.88
CA VAL A 219 1.32 11.18 5.59
C VAL A 219 1.32 12.29 6.64
N GLY A 220 2.43 12.54 7.30
CA GLY A 220 2.50 13.51 8.37
C GLY A 220 3.91 14.07 8.59
N ASN A 221 4.09 14.78 9.70
CA ASN A 221 5.36 15.36 10.11
C ASN A 221 6.31 14.34 10.76
N ALA A 222 7.47 14.78 11.20
CA ALA A 222 8.48 13.94 11.84
C ALA A 222 7.97 13.29 13.15
N ALA A 223 7.17 14.00 13.94
CA ALA A 223 6.57 13.45 15.15
C ALA A 223 5.62 12.29 14.83
N PHE A 224 4.70 12.48 13.87
CA PHE A 224 3.84 11.41 13.37
C PHE A 224 4.65 10.19 12.88
N ALA A 225 5.67 10.42 12.04
CA ALA A 225 6.50 9.35 11.50
C ALA A 225 7.21 8.54 12.61
N SER A 226 7.67 9.23 13.67
CA SER A 226 8.31 8.59 14.83
C SER A 226 7.33 7.74 15.65
N TYR A 227 6.15 8.27 15.95
CA TYR A 227 5.11 7.51 16.67
C TYR A 227 4.63 6.32 15.86
N PHE A 228 4.39 6.52 14.57
CA PHE A 228 3.97 5.44 13.67
C PHE A 228 4.99 4.30 13.66
N ASN A 229 6.29 4.61 13.51
CA ASN A 229 7.34 3.60 13.52
C ASN A 229 7.44 2.83 14.86
N LEU A 230 7.18 3.51 15.97
CA LEU A 230 7.18 2.88 17.29
C LEU A 230 6.00 1.92 17.47
N LEU A 231 4.82 2.30 17.01
CA LEU A 231 3.56 1.61 17.30
C LEU A 231 3.20 0.56 16.23
N VAL A 232 3.63 0.78 14.98
CA VAL A 232 3.41 -0.13 13.86
C VAL A 232 4.75 -0.49 13.20
N PRO A 233 5.67 -1.14 13.93
CA PRO A 233 7.05 -1.38 13.45
C PRO A 233 7.11 -2.33 12.24
N ASN A 234 6.10 -3.22 12.07
CA ASN A 234 6.04 -4.13 10.93
C ASN A 234 5.47 -3.44 9.69
N THR A 235 6.20 -2.45 9.19
CA THR A 235 5.76 -1.60 8.07
C THR A 235 6.79 -1.57 6.96
N PHE A 236 6.31 -1.76 5.71
CA PHE A 236 7.11 -1.62 4.50
C PHE A 236 6.38 -0.73 3.50
N ARG A 237 7.07 0.29 3.01
CA ARG A 237 6.61 1.17 1.92
C ARG A 237 7.37 0.83 0.66
N ILE A 238 6.68 0.27 -0.32
CA ILE A 238 7.29 -0.10 -1.60
C ILE A 238 7.22 1.11 -2.53
N ILE A 239 8.34 1.49 -3.12
CA ILE A 239 8.46 2.60 -4.07
C ILE A 239 9.06 2.07 -5.38
N HIS A 240 8.43 2.38 -6.50
CA HIS A 240 8.88 1.96 -7.82
C HIS A 240 9.63 3.10 -8.53
N ASP A 241 10.86 2.83 -8.86
CA ASP A 241 11.80 3.66 -9.63
C ASP A 241 11.68 5.17 -9.36
N ARG A 242 11.07 5.94 -10.26
CA ARG A 242 10.89 7.41 -10.17
C ARG A 242 9.45 7.82 -9.89
N ASP A 243 8.69 6.98 -9.24
CA ASP A 243 7.31 7.31 -8.83
C ASP A 243 7.26 8.67 -8.15
N ILE A 244 6.43 9.59 -8.71
CA ILE A 244 6.32 10.96 -8.22
C ILE A 244 5.63 11.04 -6.84
N VAL A 245 4.66 10.15 -6.57
CA VAL A 245 3.76 10.28 -5.41
C VAL A 245 4.47 10.14 -4.06
N PRO A 246 5.42 9.19 -3.86
CA PRO A 246 6.20 9.14 -2.63
C PRO A 246 7.07 10.37 -2.36
N HIS A 247 7.34 11.18 -3.38
CA HIS A 247 8.06 12.44 -3.21
C HIS A 247 7.16 13.57 -2.68
N LEU A 248 5.84 13.33 -2.57
CA LEU A 248 4.84 14.31 -2.17
C LEU A 248 4.18 13.93 -0.82
N PRO A 249 3.71 14.91 -0.04
CA PRO A 249 4.17 16.30 -0.05
C PRO A 249 5.69 16.40 0.14
N PRO A 250 6.33 17.53 -0.28
CA PRO A 250 7.78 17.63 -0.27
C PRO A 250 8.40 17.52 1.12
N TYR A 251 9.59 16.93 1.15
CA TYR A 251 10.48 16.93 2.30
C TYR A 251 11.49 18.09 2.17
N TYR A 252 11.43 19.04 3.10
CA TYR A 252 12.34 20.18 3.14
C TYR A 252 13.37 20.03 4.26
N HIS A 253 14.53 19.49 3.97
CA HIS A 253 15.58 19.23 4.97
C HIS A 253 16.05 20.50 5.71
N LEU A 254 15.89 21.69 5.12
CA LEU A 254 16.22 22.98 5.76
C LEU A 254 15.15 23.47 6.76
N PHE A 255 13.94 22.90 6.71
CA PHE A 255 12.83 23.28 7.58
C PHE A 255 12.11 22.04 8.14
N PRO A 256 12.80 21.18 8.89
CA PRO A 256 12.27 19.89 9.32
C PRO A 256 10.98 19.97 10.14
N GLN A 257 10.74 21.08 10.84
CA GLN A 257 9.53 21.27 11.65
C GLN A 257 8.26 21.59 10.84
N LYS A 258 8.40 22.00 9.57
CA LYS A 258 7.31 22.37 8.67
C LYS A 258 7.15 21.43 7.49
N THR A 259 7.90 20.35 7.48
CA THR A 259 7.95 19.41 6.37
C THR A 259 7.17 18.15 6.68
N TYR A 260 6.88 17.38 5.63
CA TYR A 260 6.37 16.02 5.75
C TYR A 260 7.52 15.03 5.82
N HIS A 261 7.32 13.94 6.55
CA HIS A 261 8.29 12.85 6.69
C HIS A 261 7.65 11.52 6.39
N HIS A 262 8.41 10.65 5.75
CA HIS A 262 8.08 9.24 5.72
C HIS A 262 8.50 8.55 7.03
N PHE A 263 7.70 7.58 7.44
CA PHE A 263 8.12 6.58 8.43
C PHE A 263 8.89 5.44 7.71
N PRO A 264 9.81 4.72 8.40
CA PRO A 264 10.47 3.54 7.84
C PRO A 264 9.51 2.34 7.74
N THR A 265 9.78 1.28 6.98
CA THR A 265 10.96 1.01 6.17
C THR A 265 10.60 1.17 4.70
N GLU A 266 11.45 1.84 3.95
CA GLU A 266 11.32 1.91 2.49
C GLU A 266 11.94 0.69 1.83
N VAL A 267 11.28 0.15 0.80
CA VAL A 267 11.84 -0.81 -0.15
C VAL A 267 11.74 -0.20 -1.55
N TRP A 268 12.88 0.09 -2.14
CA TRP A 268 12.95 0.74 -3.44
C TRP A 268 13.18 -0.27 -4.56
N LEU A 269 12.19 -0.38 -5.44
CA LEU A 269 12.27 -1.17 -6.68
C LEU A 269 12.96 -0.32 -7.74
N THR A 270 14.15 -0.71 -8.17
CA THR A 270 14.95 0.11 -9.08
C THR A 270 15.68 -0.75 -10.12
N GLU A 271 16.31 -0.08 -11.08
CA GLU A 271 17.23 -0.67 -12.03
C GLU A 271 18.67 -0.40 -11.61
N LEU A 272 19.48 -1.44 -11.57
CA LEU A 272 20.92 -1.29 -11.31
C LEU A 272 21.69 -1.31 -12.62
N SER A 273 22.40 -0.23 -12.94
CA SER A 273 23.27 -0.15 -14.11
C SER A 273 24.74 -0.34 -13.71
N ILE A 274 25.34 -1.45 -14.15
CA ILE A 274 26.75 -1.75 -13.90
C ILE A 274 27.42 -2.05 -15.24
N LEU A 275 28.45 -1.29 -15.62
CA LEU A 275 29.24 -1.51 -16.85
C LEU A 275 28.37 -1.68 -18.11
N ASN A 276 27.37 -0.81 -18.29
CA ASN A 276 26.37 -0.87 -19.38
C ASN A 276 25.44 -2.09 -19.37
N ILE A 277 25.38 -2.86 -18.28
CA ILE A 277 24.40 -3.91 -18.06
C ILE A 277 23.33 -3.35 -17.14
N VAL A 278 22.07 -3.36 -17.61
CA VAL A 278 20.90 -2.94 -16.81
C VAL A 278 20.28 -4.19 -16.19
N ILE A 279 20.28 -4.24 -14.86
CA ILE A 279 19.59 -5.27 -14.07
C ILE A 279 18.32 -4.63 -13.55
N ARG A 280 17.18 -5.14 -14.02
CA ARG A 280 15.83 -4.66 -13.62
C ARG A 280 15.32 -5.42 -12.39
N GLY A 281 14.41 -4.80 -11.66
CA GLY A 281 13.73 -5.44 -10.55
C GLY A 281 14.62 -5.66 -9.32
N VAL A 282 15.58 -4.77 -9.08
CA VAL A 282 16.38 -4.78 -7.84
C VAL A 282 15.55 -4.19 -6.71
N GLU A 283 15.43 -4.95 -5.62
CA GLU A 283 14.74 -4.51 -4.41
C GLU A 283 15.76 -4.09 -3.37
N LYS A 284 15.85 -2.80 -3.13
CA LYS A 284 16.74 -2.24 -2.12
C LYS A 284 15.96 -1.90 -0.86
N VAL A 285 16.22 -2.63 0.22
CA VAL A 285 15.74 -2.26 1.57
C VAL A 285 16.61 -1.12 2.07
N CYS A 286 15.99 0.02 2.35
CA CYS A 286 16.63 1.25 2.74
C CYS A 286 16.94 1.28 4.25
N ASP A 287 17.59 2.36 4.70
CA ASP A 287 17.82 2.57 6.13
C ASP A 287 16.51 2.88 6.87
N ASN A 288 16.59 2.99 8.20
CA ASN A 288 15.40 3.23 9.00
C ASN A 288 15.13 4.69 9.32
N THR A 289 15.59 5.60 8.49
CA THR A 289 15.28 7.02 8.65
C THR A 289 13.93 7.40 8.04
N GLY A 290 13.42 6.57 7.12
CA GLY A 290 12.26 6.91 6.27
C GLY A 290 12.59 7.86 5.12
N GLU A 291 13.76 8.53 5.16
CA GLU A 291 14.23 9.53 4.19
C GLU A 291 15.67 9.21 3.72
N ASP A 292 15.97 7.94 3.48
CA ASP A 292 17.29 7.49 3.03
C ASP A 292 17.73 8.20 1.73
N PRO A 293 18.80 9.02 1.76
CA PRO A 293 19.26 9.74 0.58
C PRO A 293 19.85 8.84 -0.50
N THR A 294 20.05 7.56 -0.22
CA THR A 294 20.60 6.57 -1.16
C THR A 294 19.52 5.69 -1.81
N CYS A 295 18.26 5.86 -1.44
CA CYS A 295 17.10 5.14 -1.96
C CYS A 295 16.29 6.00 -2.95
N SER A 296 14.96 5.93 -2.97
CA SER A 296 14.11 6.66 -3.92
C SER A 296 14.39 8.17 -3.91
N ARG A 297 14.78 8.70 -2.77
CA ARG A 297 15.19 10.11 -2.62
C ARG A 297 16.46 10.49 -3.41
N SER A 298 17.26 9.52 -3.86
CA SER A 298 18.44 9.76 -4.71
C SER A 298 18.07 10.17 -6.14
N VAL A 299 16.83 9.93 -6.55
CA VAL A 299 16.32 10.28 -7.89
C VAL A 299 15.22 11.34 -7.80
N MET A 300 14.98 12.03 -8.91
CA MET A 300 13.85 12.94 -9.00
C MET A 300 12.58 12.13 -9.28
N GLY A 301 11.58 12.22 -8.41
CA GLY A 301 10.25 11.67 -8.65
C GLY A 301 9.53 12.49 -9.72
N ASN A 302 9.33 11.91 -10.90
CA ASN A 302 8.71 12.57 -12.04
C ASN A 302 7.90 11.64 -12.93
N SER A 303 7.71 10.38 -12.53
CA SER A 303 7.02 9.37 -13.32
C SER A 303 5.67 9.02 -12.71
N ILE A 304 4.60 9.24 -13.47
CA ILE A 304 3.27 8.72 -13.17
C ILE A 304 3.17 7.27 -13.64
N SER A 305 3.85 6.89 -14.72
CA SER A 305 3.85 5.50 -15.19
C SER A 305 4.40 4.54 -14.13
N ASP A 306 5.49 4.93 -13.45
CA ASP A 306 6.07 4.12 -12.39
C ASP A 306 5.15 4.04 -11.15
N HIS A 307 4.28 5.06 -10.99
CA HIS A 307 3.24 5.04 -9.96
C HIS A 307 2.16 3.99 -10.21
N LEU A 308 1.85 3.71 -11.45
CA LEU A 308 0.72 2.84 -11.81
C LEU A 308 1.08 1.35 -11.85
N THR A 309 2.36 0.98 -11.72
CA THR A 309 2.79 -0.42 -11.86
C THR A 309 3.79 -0.80 -10.78
N TYR A 310 3.52 -1.87 -10.05
CA TYR A 310 4.38 -2.43 -9.02
C TYR A 310 4.51 -3.93 -9.21
N PHE A 311 5.73 -4.47 -9.27
CA PHE A 311 6.02 -5.88 -9.56
C PHE A 311 5.35 -6.40 -10.84
N GLY A 312 5.11 -5.54 -11.82
CA GLY A 312 4.39 -5.88 -13.06
C GLY A 312 2.86 -5.96 -12.90
N VAL A 313 2.33 -5.64 -11.73
CA VAL A 313 0.89 -5.57 -11.45
C VAL A 313 0.41 -4.12 -11.60
N GLU A 314 -0.66 -3.92 -12.37
CA GLU A 314 -1.28 -2.61 -12.54
C GLU A 314 -2.16 -2.24 -11.34
N LEU A 315 -1.96 -1.01 -10.84
CA LEU A 315 -2.66 -0.46 -9.68
C LEU A 315 -3.57 0.71 -10.09
N MET A 316 -4.45 0.46 -11.04
CA MET A 316 -5.42 1.44 -11.54
C MET A 316 -6.68 0.75 -12.03
N GLY A 317 -7.77 1.50 -12.19
CA GLY A 317 -9.01 0.99 -12.76
C GLY A 317 -9.02 1.12 -14.29
N GLU A 318 -9.66 0.17 -14.99
CA GLU A 318 -9.65 0.07 -16.44
C GLU A 318 -10.31 1.24 -17.18
N THR A 319 -11.34 1.89 -16.61
CA THR A 319 -12.17 2.86 -17.35
C THR A 319 -12.79 3.96 -16.50
N TRP A 320 -12.10 4.49 -15.52
CA TRP A 320 -12.73 5.36 -14.56
C TRP A 320 -12.63 6.85 -14.91
N ARG A 321 -13.58 7.30 -15.69
CA ARG A 321 -13.82 8.75 -15.82
C ARG A 321 -14.74 9.29 -14.72
N GLN A 322 -15.43 8.41 -14.01
CA GLN A 322 -16.38 8.73 -12.92
C GLN A 322 -16.44 7.51 -11.99
N CYS A 323 -16.89 7.68 -10.74
CA CYS A 323 -17.12 6.60 -9.78
C CYS A 323 -18.18 5.61 -10.27
N ASN A 324 -17.90 4.89 -11.33
CA ASN A 324 -18.81 3.88 -11.86
C ASN A 324 -18.67 2.60 -11.05
N ILE A 325 -19.74 2.22 -10.40
CA ILE A 325 -19.84 0.98 -9.65
C ILE A 325 -20.86 0.12 -10.38
N VAL A 326 -20.46 -1.10 -10.70
CA VAL A 326 -21.32 -2.13 -11.26
C VAL A 326 -21.64 -3.13 -10.16
N MET A 327 -22.90 -3.51 -10.04
CA MET A 327 -23.37 -4.50 -9.08
C MET A 327 -24.54 -5.25 -9.68
N GLY A 328 -24.45 -6.57 -9.74
CA GLY A 328 -25.54 -7.44 -10.21
C GLY A 328 -26.70 -7.53 -9.20
N HIS A 329 -27.88 -7.85 -9.68
CA HIS A 329 -29.08 -8.01 -8.84
C HIS A 329 -28.95 -9.11 -7.80
N GLU A 330 -28.11 -10.13 -8.06
CA GLU A 330 -27.82 -11.23 -7.14
C GLU A 330 -27.13 -10.75 -5.84
N MET A 331 -26.53 -9.57 -5.85
CA MET A 331 -25.88 -8.97 -4.68
C MET A 331 -26.84 -8.16 -3.79
N GLU A 332 -28.09 -7.96 -4.19
CA GLU A 332 -29.05 -7.14 -3.42
C GLU A 332 -29.25 -7.65 -1.98
N SER A 333 -29.27 -8.98 -1.78
CA SER A 333 -29.40 -9.58 -0.45
C SER A 333 -28.19 -9.37 0.48
N TYR A 334 -27.03 -9.06 -0.09
CA TYR A 334 -25.79 -8.76 0.64
C TYR A 334 -25.55 -7.26 0.75
N SER A 335 -26.29 -6.46 -0.02
CA SER A 335 -26.09 -5.03 -0.18
C SER A 335 -26.93 -4.24 0.81
N ARG A 336 -26.35 -3.20 1.38
CA ARG A 336 -27.06 -2.15 2.10
C ARG A 336 -26.56 -0.78 1.66
N LYS A 337 -27.40 0.23 1.76
CA LYS A 337 -27.04 1.63 1.54
C LYS A 337 -27.36 2.45 2.78
N ASP A 338 -26.49 3.39 3.10
CA ASP A 338 -26.77 4.36 4.14
C ASP A 338 -27.61 5.54 3.60
N SER A 339 -27.92 6.51 4.47
CA SER A 339 -28.72 7.70 4.11
C SER A 339 -28.02 8.63 3.11
N LYS A 340 -26.71 8.49 2.92
CA LYS A 340 -25.92 9.25 1.94
C LYS A 340 -25.74 8.51 0.61
N GLY A 341 -26.26 7.27 0.51
CA GLY A 341 -26.14 6.41 -0.66
C GLY A 341 -24.85 5.61 -0.72
N ASN A 342 -24.01 5.60 0.32
CA ASN A 342 -22.82 4.76 0.40
C ASN A 342 -23.22 3.29 0.40
N ILE A 343 -22.41 2.45 -0.26
CA ILE A 343 -22.74 1.05 -0.53
C ILE A 343 -21.83 0.15 0.32
N PHE A 344 -22.46 -0.84 0.91
CA PHE A 344 -21.78 -1.89 1.68
C PHE A 344 -22.27 -3.25 1.21
N LEU A 345 -21.34 -4.14 0.87
CA LEU A 345 -21.65 -5.55 0.60
C LEU A 345 -21.07 -6.40 1.73
N SER A 346 -21.92 -7.09 2.48
CA SER A 346 -21.52 -7.83 3.68
C SER A 346 -21.97 -9.29 3.61
N ARG A 347 -21.07 -10.24 3.95
CA ARG A 347 -21.43 -11.67 4.12
C ARG A 347 -22.16 -11.93 5.44
N THR A 348 -21.83 -11.18 6.46
CA THR A 348 -22.38 -11.31 7.81
C THR A 348 -23.13 -10.03 8.15
N VAL A 349 -24.17 -10.15 8.98
CA VAL A 349 -24.95 -8.98 9.39
C VAL A 349 -24.08 -8.03 10.21
N PRO A 350 -23.88 -6.78 9.79
CA PRO A 350 -23.13 -5.79 10.56
C PRO A 350 -23.76 -5.52 11.92
N SER A 351 -22.93 -5.12 12.89
CA SER A 351 -23.44 -4.68 14.19
C SER A 351 -24.34 -3.45 14.05
N THR A 352 -25.43 -3.41 14.77
CA THR A 352 -26.47 -2.35 14.69
C THR A 352 -25.96 -0.94 15.05
N GLU A 353 -24.77 -0.83 15.65
CA GLU A 353 -24.17 0.46 16.03
C GLU A 353 -23.60 1.25 14.86
N VAL A 354 -23.17 0.58 13.79
CA VAL A 354 -22.65 1.25 12.57
C VAL A 354 -23.74 2.01 11.81
N ILE A 355 -25.00 1.64 12.02
CA ILE A 355 -26.16 2.27 11.35
C ILE A 355 -26.51 3.64 11.97
N LYS A 356 -26.09 3.89 13.20
CA LYS A 356 -26.29 5.19 13.88
C LYS A 356 -25.06 6.08 13.67
N THR A 357 -24.90 6.63 12.48
CA THR A 357 -24.16 7.89 12.34
C THR A 357 -24.81 8.88 13.28
N LYS A 358 -24.06 9.37 14.28
CA LYS A 358 -24.47 10.42 15.20
C LYS A 358 -25.07 11.57 14.40
N SER A 359 -26.38 11.66 14.37
CA SER A 359 -27.04 12.95 14.22
C SER A 359 -26.64 13.73 15.47
N ILE A 360 -25.62 14.56 15.36
CA ILE A 360 -25.34 15.57 16.38
C ILE A 360 -26.54 16.51 16.30
N SER A 361 -27.49 16.31 17.19
CA SER A 361 -28.59 17.22 17.41
C SER A 361 -27.95 18.55 17.81
N LYS A 362 -28.06 19.53 16.92
CA LYS A 362 -28.03 20.93 17.27
C LYS A 362 -29.24 21.20 18.14
N THR A 363 -29.15 21.00 19.42
CA THR A 363 -30.14 21.54 20.37
C THR A 363 -29.41 22.19 21.52
N GLY A 364 -29.59 23.47 21.61
CA GLY A 364 -29.39 24.21 22.87
C GLY A 364 -28.39 25.34 22.86
N ILE A 365 -28.61 26.40 22.09
CA ILE A 365 -28.29 27.73 22.57
C ILE A 365 -29.64 28.40 22.81
N SER A 366 -30.10 28.28 24.03
CA SER A 366 -31.14 29.13 24.59
C SER A 366 -30.47 30.17 25.48
N SER A 367 -30.64 31.40 25.10
CA SER A 367 -30.54 32.65 25.83
C SER A 367 -30.37 32.55 27.36
N LEU A 368 -29.31 33.14 27.86
CA LEU A 368 -29.35 34.18 28.94
C LEU A 368 -28.08 35.01 28.86
#